data_d3b987b006f0290019b979757a664e35
#
_entry.id   d3b987b006f0290019b979757a664e35
#
_cell.length_a   1.000
_cell.length_b   1.000
_cell.length_c   1.000
_cell.angle_alpha   90.00
_cell.angle_beta   90.00
_cell.angle_gamma   90.00
#
_symmetry.space_group_name_H-M   'P 1'
#
loop_
_entity.id
_entity.type
_entity.pdbx_description
1 polymer ?
#
loop_
_entity_poly.entity_id
_entity_poly.type
_entity_poly.pdbx_seq_one_letter_code
_entity_poly.pdbx_strand_id
1 'polypeptide(L)'
;EIFVTTKHWIVDRGYKKTIAAIDESLKNLGMDYMDLYLIHWPCVEKVTPDWAQVNAETWRGMEEAYKSGKIRAIGVSNFQQKHIDALNAVAEIKPMVNQLEFHPGYLQMDTVEYSKKCGMLVQAFSPLAQGEVFKNDIMKELAVKYKKEISQITLRFVLQNGINPLTKSV
;
A
#
# COMPACT_ATOMS: atom_id res chain seq x y z
N GLU A 1 0.40 18.63 12.11
CA GLU A 1 0.79 18.23 10.76
C GLU A 1 0.10 16.92 10.41
N ILE A 2 -0.50 16.82 9.22
CA ILE A 2 -1.21 15.64 8.73
C ILE A 2 -0.33 14.96 7.68
N PHE A 3 -0.21 13.61 7.73
CA PHE A 3 0.46 12.81 6.72
C PHE A 3 -0.56 12.38 5.66
N VAL A 4 -0.46 12.92 4.45
CA VAL A 4 -1.42 12.71 3.36
C VAL A 4 -0.95 11.59 2.45
N THR A 5 -1.79 10.55 2.33
CA THR A 5 -1.58 9.43 1.41
C THR A 5 -2.71 9.34 0.40
N THR A 6 -2.37 9.21 -0.89
CA THR A 6 -3.36 8.86 -1.92
C THR A 6 -2.79 7.80 -2.87
N LYS A 7 -3.60 7.34 -3.83
CA LYS A 7 -3.25 6.22 -4.69
C LYS A 7 -3.55 6.50 -6.16
N HIS A 8 -2.66 6.01 -7.00
CA HIS A 8 -2.80 6.00 -8.44
C HIS A 8 -3.80 4.93 -8.88
N TRP A 9 -4.87 5.33 -9.56
CA TRP A 9 -5.91 4.42 -9.97
C TRP A 9 -5.54 3.66 -11.26
N ILE A 10 -6.16 2.50 -11.44
CA ILE A 10 -5.81 1.54 -12.49
C ILE A 10 -6.04 2.02 -13.93
N VAL A 11 -6.89 3.03 -14.15
CA VAL A 11 -7.20 3.57 -15.49
C VAL A 11 -6.18 4.59 -15.99
N ASP A 12 -5.34 5.13 -15.08
CA ASP A 12 -4.41 6.22 -15.39
C ASP A 12 -2.96 5.74 -15.56
N ARG A 13 -2.78 4.44 -15.87
CA ARG A 13 -1.47 3.82 -16.01
C ARG A 13 -0.68 4.36 -17.18
N GLY A 14 0.65 4.31 -17.04
CA GLY A 14 1.63 4.80 -18.02
C GLY A 14 2.13 6.20 -17.67
N TYR A 15 3.32 6.53 -18.14
CA TYR A 15 4.09 7.71 -17.73
C TYR A 15 3.29 9.03 -17.75
N LYS A 16 2.76 9.42 -18.92
CA LYS A 16 2.05 10.71 -19.08
C LYS A 16 0.78 10.80 -18.24
N LYS A 17 0.00 9.71 -18.19
CA LYS A 17 -1.24 9.67 -17.41
C LYS A 17 -0.95 9.75 -15.92
N THR A 18 0.12 9.12 -15.46
CA THR A 18 0.54 9.17 -14.06
C THR A 18 0.87 10.59 -13.62
N ILE A 19 1.61 11.34 -14.42
CA ILE A 19 1.93 12.75 -14.12
C ILE A 19 0.64 13.58 -14.03
N ALA A 20 -0.26 13.43 -15.00
CA ALA A 20 -1.54 14.14 -14.99
C ALA A 20 -2.41 13.78 -13.76
N ALA A 21 -2.48 12.49 -13.39
CA ALA A 21 -3.24 12.04 -12.23
C ALA A 21 -2.66 12.56 -10.90
N ILE A 22 -1.33 12.71 -10.82
CA ILE A 22 -0.67 13.32 -9.64
C ILE A 22 -1.05 14.79 -9.54
N ASP A 23 -0.98 15.54 -10.64
CA ASP A 23 -1.34 16.96 -10.67
C ASP A 23 -2.82 17.18 -10.34
N GLU A 24 -3.69 16.32 -10.85
CA GLU A 24 -5.12 16.34 -10.50
C GLU A 24 -5.35 16.02 -9.01
N SER A 25 -4.64 15.03 -8.47
CA SER A 25 -4.72 14.69 -7.05
C SER A 25 -4.32 15.86 -6.15
N LEU A 26 -3.22 16.54 -6.47
CA LEU A 26 -2.75 17.73 -5.74
C LEU A 26 -3.78 18.87 -5.82
N LYS A 27 -4.32 19.12 -7.01
CA LYS A 27 -5.37 20.12 -7.23
C LYS A 27 -6.61 19.82 -6.39
N ASN A 28 -7.07 18.58 -6.39
CA ASN A 28 -8.27 18.16 -5.64
C ASN A 28 -8.07 18.24 -4.12
N LEU A 29 -6.84 18.00 -3.64
CA LEU A 29 -6.47 18.13 -2.24
C LEU A 29 -6.23 19.59 -1.83
N GLY A 30 -6.03 20.51 -2.78
CA GLY A 30 -5.62 21.89 -2.51
C GLY A 30 -4.22 21.98 -1.89
N MET A 31 -3.31 21.10 -2.30
CA MET A 31 -1.97 20.97 -1.73
C MET A 31 -0.87 21.05 -2.79
N ASP A 32 0.29 21.53 -2.40
CA ASP A 32 1.46 21.61 -3.27
C ASP A 32 2.28 20.31 -3.30
N TYR A 33 2.10 19.45 -2.30
CA TYR A 33 2.75 18.15 -2.20
C TYR A 33 1.88 17.10 -1.49
N MET A 34 2.23 15.84 -1.64
CA MET A 34 1.69 14.69 -0.91
C MET A 34 2.83 13.97 -0.18
N ASP A 35 2.55 13.41 1.00
CA ASP A 35 3.56 12.68 1.76
C ASP A 35 3.83 11.29 1.18
N LEU A 36 2.79 10.59 0.71
CA LEU A 36 2.91 9.25 0.11
C LEU A 36 1.94 9.08 -1.06
N TYR A 37 2.47 8.58 -2.18
CA TYR A 37 1.68 8.18 -3.33
C TYR A 37 1.96 6.73 -3.69
N LEU A 38 0.89 5.93 -3.86
CA LEU A 38 1.00 4.48 -4.10
C LEU A 38 0.38 4.09 -5.44
N ILE A 39 0.97 3.15 -6.17
CA ILE A 39 0.23 2.41 -7.19
C ILE A 39 -0.78 1.52 -6.45
N HIS A 40 -2.08 1.71 -6.70
CA HIS A 40 -3.16 1.05 -5.96
C HIS A 40 -3.19 -0.48 -6.20
N TRP A 41 -3.01 -0.89 -7.45
CA TRP A 41 -2.92 -2.29 -7.87
C TRP A 41 -1.90 -2.43 -8.99
N PRO A 42 -1.11 -3.51 -9.00
CA PRO A 42 -0.25 -3.78 -10.14
C PRO A 42 -1.08 -4.01 -11.41
N CYS A 43 -0.53 -3.66 -12.56
CA CYS A 43 -0.96 -4.25 -13.81
C CYS A 43 -0.55 -5.72 -13.80
N VAL A 44 -1.41 -6.59 -14.31
CA VAL A 44 -1.21 -8.03 -14.29
C VAL A 44 -1.34 -8.62 -15.69
N GLU A 45 -0.64 -9.71 -15.93
CA GLU A 45 -0.57 -10.41 -17.22
C GLU A 45 -1.94 -10.76 -17.82
N LYS A 46 -2.89 -11.18 -16.98
CA LYS A 46 -4.26 -11.52 -17.42
C LYS A 46 -5.03 -10.37 -18.05
N VAL A 47 -4.64 -9.12 -17.74
CA VAL A 47 -5.29 -7.89 -18.22
C VAL A 47 -4.49 -7.26 -19.35
N THR A 48 -3.17 -7.30 -19.25
CA THR A 48 -2.24 -6.62 -20.16
C THR A 48 -0.99 -7.49 -20.32
N PRO A 49 -0.70 -8.02 -21.52
CA PRO A 49 0.50 -8.83 -21.74
C PRO A 49 1.79 -8.12 -21.31
N ASP A 50 1.89 -6.82 -21.58
CA ASP A 50 3.04 -5.97 -21.27
C ASP A 50 2.96 -5.36 -19.85
N TRP A 51 2.36 -6.08 -18.90
CA TRP A 51 2.10 -5.59 -17.55
C TRP A 51 3.32 -5.02 -16.83
N ALA A 52 4.49 -5.61 -17.02
CA ALA A 52 5.73 -5.17 -16.37
C ALA A 52 6.16 -3.80 -16.93
N GLN A 53 6.08 -3.60 -18.23
CA GLN A 53 6.39 -2.32 -18.86
C GLN A 53 5.40 -1.23 -18.42
N VAL A 54 4.10 -1.54 -18.39
CA VAL A 54 3.08 -0.58 -17.94
C VAL A 54 3.29 -0.15 -16.49
N ASN A 55 3.63 -1.10 -15.60
CA ASN A 55 4.00 -0.77 -14.23
C ASN A 55 5.27 0.09 -14.16
N ALA A 56 6.29 -0.21 -14.96
CA ALA A 56 7.53 0.55 -15.03
C ALA A 56 7.31 1.99 -15.52
N GLU A 57 6.50 2.18 -16.56
CA GLU A 57 6.16 3.53 -17.07
C GLU A 57 5.36 4.34 -16.04
N THR A 58 4.42 3.70 -15.35
CA THR A 58 3.69 4.32 -14.24
C THR A 58 4.66 4.75 -13.14
N TRP A 59 5.59 3.87 -12.77
CA TRP A 59 6.60 4.15 -11.76
C TRP A 59 7.52 5.31 -12.14
N ARG A 60 7.98 5.38 -13.38
CA ARG A 60 8.78 6.51 -13.87
C ARG A 60 8.08 7.86 -13.70
N GLY A 61 6.77 7.92 -13.94
CA GLY A 61 5.99 9.13 -13.68
C GLY A 61 5.97 9.51 -12.19
N MET A 62 5.91 8.52 -11.30
CA MET A 62 6.00 8.74 -9.86
C MET A 62 7.39 9.17 -9.42
N GLU A 63 8.45 8.61 -9.99
CA GLU A 63 9.84 9.01 -9.73
C GLU A 63 10.09 10.48 -10.12
N GLU A 64 9.53 10.92 -11.24
CA GLU A 64 9.63 12.33 -11.65
C GLU A 64 8.93 13.26 -10.65
N ALA A 65 7.72 12.90 -10.23
CA ALA A 65 6.99 13.67 -9.23
C ALA A 65 7.70 13.67 -7.86
N TYR A 66 8.35 12.59 -7.48
CA TYR A 66 9.20 12.51 -6.30
C TYR A 66 10.41 13.45 -6.42
N LYS A 67 11.14 13.39 -7.54
CA LYS A 67 12.32 14.24 -7.79
C LYS A 67 11.98 15.72 -7.84
N SER A 68 10.78 16.07 -8.32
CA SER A 68 10.29 17.46 -8.35
C SER A 68 9.74 17.97 -7.00
N GLY A 69 9.67 17.12 -5.97
CA GLY A 69 9.17 17.47 -4.66
C GLY A 69 7.64 17.46 -4.51
N LYS A 70 6.90 17.09 -5.54
CA LYS A 70 5.43 16.93 -5.48
C LYS A 70 5.00 15.76 -4.59
N ILE A 71 5.87 14.77 -4.41
CA ILE A 71 5.64 13.59 -3.57
C ILE A 71 6.87 13.37 -2.70
N ARG A 72 6.69 13.16 -1.41
CA ARG A 72 7.79 12.92 -0.45
C ARG A 72 8.21 11.44 -0.35
N ALA A 73 7.28 10.52 -0.61
CA ALA A 73 7.53 9.08 -0.63
C ALA A 73 6.67 8.39 -1.68
N ILE A 74 7.24 7.40 -2.38
CA ILE A 74 6.56 6.62 -3.39
C ILE A 74 6.55 5.15 -3.03
N GLY A 75 5.45 4.45 -3.32
CA GLY A 75 5.29 3.05 -2.99
C GLY A 75 4.25 2.36 -3.86
N VAL A 76 3.95 1.15 -3.46
CA VAL A 76 3.02 0.26 -4.16
C VAL A 76 1.98 -0.30 -3.21
N SER A 77 0.91 -0.84 -3.75
CA SER A 77 -0.10 -1.57 -2.98
C SER A 77 -0.50 -2.84 -3.74
N ASN A 78 -0.68 -3.94 -3.01
CA ASN A 78 -1.03 -5.25 -3.56
C ASN A 78 0.01 -5.87 -4.52
N PHE A 79 1.26 -5.42 -4.45
CA PHE A 79 2.36 -6.00 -5.23
C PHE A 79 2.86 -7.27 -4.56
N GLN A 80 2.87 -8.36 -5.31
CA GLN A 80 3.49 -9.63 -4.94
C GLN A 80 4.94 -9.67 -5.44
N GLN A 81 5.71 -10.67 -5.02
CA GLN A 81 7.13 -10.83 -5.37
C GLN A 81 7.41 -10.57 -6.85
N LYS A 82 6.70 -11.24 -7.77
CA LYS A 82 6.93 -11.07 -9.22
C LYS A 82 6.79 -9.62 -9.71
N HIS A 83 5.86 -8.86 -9.11
CA HIS A 83 5.64 -7.47 -9.48
C HIS A 83 6.76 -6.58 -8.91
N ILE A 84 7.20 -6.88 -7.68
CA ILE A 84 8.30 -6.19 -7.02
C ILE A 84 9.61 -6.43 -7.76
N ASP A 85 9.89 -7.67 -8.17
CA ASP A 85 11.11 -8.02 -8.91
C ASP A 85 11.18 -7.30 -10.24
N ALA A 86 10.09 -7.35 -11.03
CA ALA A 86 10.02 -6.68 -12.31
C ALA A 86 10.20 -5.15 -12.17
N LEU A 87 9.58 -4.55 -11.15
CA LEU A 87 9.72 -3.12 -10.88
C LEU A 87 11.13 -2.78 -10.42
N ASN A 88 11.68 -3.54 -9.48
CA ASN A 88 13.02 -3.32 -8.94
C ASN A 88 14.14 -3.49 -10.00
N ALA A 89 13.91 -4.26 -11.04
CA ALA A 89 14.89 -4.42 -12.13
C ALA A 89 15.10 -3.11 -12.93
N VAL A 90 14.13 -2.20 -12.94
CA VAL A 90 14.14 -0.99 -13.76
C VAL A 90 14.00 0.32 -12.96
N ALA A 91 13.54 0.24 -11.71
CA ALA A 91 13.32 1.41 -10.86
C ALA A 91 14.66 2.06 -10.45
N GLU A 92 14.77 3.36 -10.68
CA GLU A 92 15.87 4.20 -10.18
C GLU A 92 15.69 4.46 -8.69
N ILE A 93 14.47 4.76 -8.26
CA ILE A 93 14.08 4.91 -6.86
C ILE A 93 13.23 3.70 -6.47
N LYS A 94 13.73 2.92 -5.51
CA LYS A 94 13.02 1.71 -5.06
C LYS A 94 11.73 2.06 -4.32
N PRO A 95 10.67 1.22 -4.41
CA PRO A 95 9.46 1.40 -3.62
C PRO A 95 9.78 1.45 -2.12
N MET A 96 9.24 2.45 -1.43
CA MET A 96 9.46 2.65 0.01
C MET A 96 8.41 1.93 0.86
N VAL A 97 7.23 1.70 0.29
CA VAL A 97 6.07 1.12 0.97
C VAL A 97 5.42 0.07 0.08
N ASN A 98 4.99 -1.07 0.68
CA ASN A 98 3.99 -1.95 0.08
C ASN A 98 2.77 -2.02 1.02
N GLN A 99 1.62 -1.52 0.56
CA GLN A 99 0.38 -1.55 1.33
C GLN A 99 -0.45 -2.78 0.93
N LEU A 100 -0.72 -3.66 1.89
CA LEU A 100 -1.36 -4.95 1.68
C LEU A 100 -2.63 -5.08 2.54
N GLU A 101 -3.57 -5.93 2.15
CA GLU A 101 -4.58 -6.41 3.09
C GLU A 101 -3.90 -7.34 4.10
N PHE A 102 -4.06 -7.01 5.40
CA PHE A 102 -3.46 -7.84 6.44
C PHE A 102 -4.27 -7.75 7.74
N HIS A 103 -4.75 -8.90 8.21
CA HIS A 103 -5.52 -9.04 9.44
C HIS A 103 -5.52 -10.52 9.90
N PRO A 104 -5.94 -10.85 11.13
CA PRO A 104 -6.18 -12.23 11.55
C PRO A 104 -7.12 -12.93 10.56
N GLY A 105 -6.64 -14.03 9.97
CA GLY A 105 -7.33 -14.78 8.92
C GLY A 105 -6.88 -14.49 7.48
N TYR A 106 -6.12 -13.40 7.25
CA TYR A 106 -5.52 -13.11 5.93
C TYR A 106 -4.15 -12.45 6.08
N LEU A 107 -3.08 -13.23 6.03
CA LEU A 107 -1.74 -12.80 6.46
C LEU A 107 -0.79 -12.44 5.32
N GLN A 108 -0.87 -13.11 4.18
CA GLN A 108 0.04 -12.91 3.04
C GLN A 108 1.54 -12.89 3.44
N MET A 109 1.96 -13.77 4.37
CA MET A 109 3.29 -13.68 5.01
C MET A 109 4.44 -13.69 4.01
N ASP A 110 4.36 -14.50 2.94
CA ASP A 110 5.41 -14.54 1.90
C ASP A 110 5.62 -13.16 1.26
N THR A 111 4.51 -12.45 0.96
CA THR A 111 4.57 -11.11 0.37
C THR A 111 5.03 -10.07 1.39
N VAL A 112 4.62 -10.20 2.66
CA VAL A 112 5.05 -9.33 3.76
C VAL A 112 6.55 -9.45 3.98
N GLU A 113 7.05 -10.66 4.14
CA GLU A 113 8.48 -10.93 4.38
C GLU A 113 9.34 -10.50 3.18
N TYR A 114 8.85 -10.78 1.96
CA TYR A 114 9.54 -10.34 0.75
C TYR A 114 9.62 -8.81 0.65
N SER A 115 8.52 -8.12 0.93
CA SER A 115 8.49 -6.64 0.95
C SER A 115 9.51 -6.08 1.96
N LYS A 116 9.54 -6.63 3.17
CA LYS A 116 10.51 -6.23 4.21
C LYS A 116 11.95 -6.52 3.79
N LYS A 117 12.21 -7.69 3.17
CA LYS A 117 13.53 -8.04 2.63
C LYS A 117 14.01 -7.04 1.57
N CYS A 118 13.08 -6.48 0.79
CA CYS A 118 13.38 -5.43 -0.19
C CYS A 118 13.49 -4.02 0.44
N GLY A 119 13.43 -3.89 1.77
CA GLY A 119 13.56 -2.62 2.49
C GLY A 119 12.28 -1.78 2.54
N MET A 120 11.13 -2.32 2.14
CA MET A 120 9.86 -1.61 2.17
C MET A 120 9.20 -1.66 3.56
N LEU A 121 8.61 -0.53 3.98
CA LEU A 121 7.63 -0.52 5.05
C LEU A 121 6.36 -1.22 4.58
N VAL A 122 5.83 -2.14 5.38
CA VAL A 122 4.53 -2.77 5.08
C VAL A 122 3.43 -2.07 5.86
N GLN A 123 2.39 -1.66 5.15
CA GLN A 123 1.16 -1.12 5.72
C GLN A 123 0.00 -2.10 5.54
N ALA A 124 -0.87 -2.20 6.52
CA ALA A 124 -2.07 -3.02 6.47
C ALA A 124 -3.30 -2.18 6.18
N PHE A 125 -3.95 -2.35 5.03
CA PHE A 125 -5.31 -1.86 4.86
C PHE A 125 -6.32 -2.91 5.33
N SER A 126 -7.54 -2.49 5.66
CA SER A 126 -8.59 -3.34 6.26
C SER A 126 -8.11 -4.17 7.46
N PRO A 127 -7.34 -3.61 8.41
CA PRO A 127 -6.78 -4.40 9.52
C PRO A 127 -7.85 -5.03 10.42
N LEU A 128 -9.09 -4.54 10.36
CA LEU A 128 -10.25 -5.09 11.08
C LEU A 128 -11.12 -5.99 10.19
N ALA A 129 -10.61 -6.43 9.00
CA ALA A 129 -11.34 -7.30 8.06
C ALA A 129 -12.77 -6.81 7.76
N GLN A 130 -12.96 -5.50 7.58
CA GLN A 130 -14.28 -4.86 7.37
C GLN A 130 -15.32 -5.26 8.43
N GLY A 131 -14.88 -5.57 9.65
CA GLY A 131 -15.73 -5.97 10.77
C GLY A 131 -15.84 -7.48 11.02
N GLU A 132 -15.33 -8.33 10.12
CA GLU A 132 -15.42 -9.80 10.29
C GLU A 132 -14.63 -10.30 11.50
N VAL A 133 -13.58 -9.58 11.93
CA VAL A 133 -12.83 -9.94 13.16
C VAL A 133 -13.70 -9.97 14.40
N PHE A 134 -14.79 -9.18 14.46
CA PHE A 134 -15.70 -9.15 15.61
C PHE A 134 -16.58 -10.40 15.73
N LYS A 135 -16.70 -11.19 14.66
CA LYS A 135 -17.45 -12.45 14.63
C LYS A 135 -16.58 -13.65 15.02
N ASN A 136 -15.25 -13.49 15.00
CA ASN A 136 -14.30 -14.58 15.23
C ASN A 136 -14.21 -14.91 16.72
N ASP A 137 -14.46 -16.20 17.06
CA ASP A 137 -14.53 -16.64 18.46
C ASP A 137 -13.17 -16.60 19.17
N ILE A 138 -12.08 -16.91 18.46
CA ILE A 138 -10.72 -16.78 19.01
C ILE A 138 -10.44 -15.33 19.40
N MET A 139 -10.87 -14.37 18.58
CA MET A 139 -10.70 -12.94 18.88
C MET A 139 -11.52 -12.51 20.10
N LYS A 140 -12.73 -13.06 20.28
CA LYS A 140 -13.56 -12.84 21.46
C LYS A 140 -12.89 -13.41 22.73
N GLU A 141 -12.38 -14.64 22.66
CA GLU A 141 -11.65 -15.27 23.76
C GLU A 141 -10.41 -14.47 24.18
N LEU A 142 -9.63 -14.01 23.20
CA LEU A 142 -8.46 -13.17 23.45
C LEU A 142 -8.84 -11.82 24.07
N ALA A 143 -9.93 -11.20 23.60
CA ALA A 143 -10.45 -9.96 24.16
C ALA A 143 -10.80 -10.13 25.66
N VAL A 144 -11.48 -11.19 26.02
CA VAL A 144 -11.81 -11.54 27.42
C VAL A 144 -10.52 -11.79 28.23
N LYS A 145 -9.60 -12.62 27.68
CA LYS A 145 -8.34 -12.99 28.35
C LYS A 145 -7.49 -11.77 28.70
N TYR A 146 -7.37 -10.84 27.77
CA TYR A 146 -6.52 -9.65 27.93
C TYR A 146 -7.28 -8.42 28.44
N LYS A 147 -8.60 -8.52 28.66
CA LYS A 147 -9.47 -7.41 29.08
C LYS A 147 -9.34 -6.20 28.15
N LYS A 148 -9.39 -6.46 26.83
CA LYS A 148 -9.26 -5.48 25.76
C LYS A 148 -10.37 -5.66 24.73
N GLU A 149 -10.66 -4.62 23.97
CA GLU A 149 -11.58 -4.70 22.84
C GLU A 149 -10.97 -5.56 21.71
N ILE A 150 -11.82 -6.22 20.93
CA ILE A 150 -11.39 -7.03 19.77
C ILE A 150 -10.55 -6.18 18.80
N SER A 151 -10.94 -4.93 18.56
CA SER A 151 -10.18 -4.00 17.73
C SER A 151 -8.75 -3.77 18.26
N GLN A 152 -8.59 -3.61 19.57
CA GLN A 152 -7.27 -3.44 20.19
C GLN A 152 -6.40 -4.69 20.04
N ILE A 153 -6.98 -5.88 20.24
CA ILE A 153 -6.28 -7.16 20.04
C ILE A 153 -5.84 -7.29 18.59
N THR A 154 -6.74 -7.00 17.65
CA THR A 154 -6.46 -7.09 16.21
C THR A 154 -5.36 -6.12 15.78
N LEU A 155 -5.44 -4.85 16.18
CA LEU A 155 -4.42 -3.87 15.84
C LEU A 155 -3.06 -4.22 16.49
N ARG A 156 -3.07 -4.74 17.72
CA ARG A 156 -1.85 -5.22 18.37
C ARG A 156 -1.23 -6.38 17.60
N PHE A 157 -2.03 -7.32 17.10
CA PHE A 157 -1.56 -8.42 16.27
C PHE A 157 -0.85 -7.89 15.00
N VAL A 158 -1.43 -6.91 14.29
CA VAL A 158 -0.81 -6.31 13.10
C VAL A 158 0.53 -5.65 13.47
N LEU A 159 0.56 -4.86 14.54
CA LEU A 159 1.79 -4.21 15.02
C LEU A 159 2.87 -5.20 15.44
N GLN A 160 2.51 -6.32 16.07
CA GLN A 160 3.48 -7.37 16.50
C GLN A 160 4.13 -8.07 15.30
N ASN A 161 3.46 -8.08 14.15
CA ASN A 161 4.04 -8.55 12.89
C ASN A 161 4.92 -7.49 12.21
N GLY A 162 5.18 -6.34 12.85
CA GLY A 162 5.98 -5.25 12.29
C GLY A 162 5.33 -4.61 11.06
N ILE A 163 4.00 -4.50 11.08
CA ILE A 163 3.17 -3.93 10.01
C ILE A 163 2.42 -2.73 10.57
N ASN A 164 2.33 -1.65 9.82
CA ASN A 164 1.62 -0.43 10.22
C ASN A 164 0.12 -0.52 9.84
N PRO A 165 -0.82 -0.62 10.80
CA PRO A 165 -2.24 -0.69 10.49
C PRO A 165 -2.81 0.67 10.10
N LEU A 166 -3.62 0.69 9.04
CA LEU A 166 -4.39 1.84 8.60
C LEU A 166 -5.88 1.58 8.87
N THR A 167 -6.39 2.20 9.90
CA THR A 167 -7.82 2.09 10.27
C THR A 167 -8.65 3.14 9.54
N LYS A 168 -9.89 2.79 9.20
CA LYS A 168 -10.91 3.75 8.78
C LYS A 168 -11.71 4.17 10.00
N SER A 169 -11.84 5.47 10.21
CA SER A 169 -12.85 6.05 11.12
C SER A 169 -14.15 6.33 10.35
N VAL A 170 -15.28 6.30 11.04
CA VAL A 170 -16.60 6.65 10.52
C VAL A 170 -17.08 7.91 11.21
#